data_9a4979234692b76010a44d5d3e1d878d
#
_entry.id   9a4979234692b76010a44d5d3e1d878d
#
_cell.length_a   1.000
_cell.length_b   1.000
_cell.length_c   1.000
_cell.angle_alpha   90.00
_cell.angle_beta   90.00
_cell.angle_gamma   90.00
#
_symmetry.space_group_name_H-M   'P 1'
#
loop_
_entity.id
_entity.type
_entity.pdbx_description
1 polymer ?
#
loop_
_entity_poly.entity_id
_entity_poly.type
_entity_poly.pdbx_seq_one_letter_code
_entity_poly.pdbx_strand_id
1 'polypeptide(L)'
;MTKNNSKDLTVGSPTGLILGFSLPLLLGMLFQQVYSLMDTIIVGRFLSVSALAAVGSTGSICFLIIGFCQGVCAGFSLPIAQRFGAKDEKGLKKYVGNAGIVSVIIAIIMTALTVLLCGHILTWMNTPSDIYDLAYQYLIVIFAGIPATILYNLLSGYLRSLGNSVIPVIFLIIAAVLNIGLDLLFILVFNMGVFGAAFATVLSQGVSGVLCIIYIAKNVPLLHVSRNDLELDSLYVRNLMVMGLPMGFQYSITAIGSVILQTAVNGLGSIAVASMTAASRISMFMMCPFDALGSTMATYSGQNVGAAKFERVKKGLISASVIGSIYSVLIFVALLFIANYLIYLFVSPSETEVVAQAHQFLMINAFFYIPLVLVNTVRFTIQGMGFSGFAMFAGVAEMIARSLIGLVFVPIFGFSAACFASPLAWILADAFLVPAFIHCLHKLQKAKSSQVTSL
;
A
#
# COMPACT_ATOMS: atom_id res chain seq x y z
N MET A 1 -23.20 22.17 -17.47
CA MET A 1 -21.82 21.65 -17.69
C MET A 1 -21.41 20.89 -16.45
N THR A 2 -21.63 19.59 -16.43
CA THR A 2 -21.08 18.71 -15.39
C THR A 2 -19.56 18.74 -15.52
N LYS A 3 -18.87 19.34 -14.56
CA LYS A 3 -17.40 19.25 -14.44
C LYS A 3 -17.06 17.77 -14.29
N ASN A 4 -16.67 17.16 -15.40
CA ASN A 4 -16.15 15.80 -15.41
C ASN A 4 -14.85 15.83 -14.60
N ASN A 5 -14.88 15.44 -13.33
CA ASN A 5 -13.72 15.45 -12.43
C ASN A 5 -12.69 14.33 -12.78
N SER A 6 -12.86 13.69 -13.93
CA SER A 6 -11.89 12.74 -14.47
C SER A 6 -10.76 13.48 -15.20
N LYS A 7 -9.52 13.10 -14.95
CA LYS A 7 -8.33 13.69 -15.59
C LYS A 7 -7.70 12.69 -16.54
N ASP A 8 -7.69 13.05 -17.83
CA ASP A 8 -7.00 12.27 -18.86
C ASP A 8 -5.48 12.45 -18.71
N LEU A 9 -4.80 11.40 -18.24
CA LEU A 9 -3.34 11.38 -18.05
C LEU A 9 -2.58 11.07 -19.37
N THR A 10 -3.31 10.88 -20.47
CA THR A 10 -2.71 10.61 -21.78
C THR A 10 -2.38 11.87 -22.57
N VAL A 11 -2.78 13.06 -22.06
CA VAL A 11 -2.60 14.36 -22.73
C VAL A 11 -1.93 15.37 -21.78
N GLY A 12 -0.99 16.14 -22.26
CA GLY A 12 -0.26 17.14 -21.48
C GLY A 12 1.14 16.69 -21.07
N SER A 13 1.85 17.50 -20.28
CA SER A 13 3.21 17.21 -19.80
C SER A 13 3.19 16.03 -18.80
N PRO A 14 3.97 14.96 -19.03
CA PRO A 14 4.08 13.84 -18.09
C PRO A 14 4.42 14.28 -16.66
N THR A 15 5.43 15.14 -16.51
CA THR A 15 5.88 15.63 -15.19
C THR A 15 4.78 16.37 -14.44
N GLY A 16 4.09 17.30 -15.12
CA GLY A 16 2.97 18.06 -14.49
C GLY A 16 1.79 17.19 -14.14
N LEU A 17 1.48 16.16 -14.96
CA LEU A 17 0.41 15.20 -14.67
C LEU A 17 0.76 14.31 -13.48
N ILE A 18 1.99 13.80 -13.42
CA ILE A 18 2.47 12.95 -12.33
C ILE A 18 2.48 13.72 -11.01
N LEU A 19 3.05 14.93 -10.97
CA LEU A 19 3.03 15.76 -9.77
C LEU A 19 1.61 16.11 -9.33
N GLY A 20 0.76 16.56 -10.26
CA GLY A 20 -0.62 16.95 -9.94
C GLY A 20 -1.49 15.78 -9.47
N PHE A 21 -1.15 14.53 -9.82
CA PHE A 21 -1.85 13.34 -9.35
C PHE A 21 -1.25 12.78 -8.06
N SER A 22 0.08 12.83 -7.91
CA SER A 22 0.76 12.27 -6.74
C SER A 22 0.63 13.13 -5.47
N LEU A 23 0.55 14.47 -5.60
CA LEU A 23 0.45 15.36 -4.44
C LEU A 23 -0.79 15.09 -3.55
N PRO A 24 -2.02 14.97 -4.09
CA PRO A 24 -3.15 14.57 -3.27
C PRO A 24 -2.97 13.18 -2.63
N LEU A 25 -2.43 12.20 -3.37
CA LEU A 25 -2.17 10.87 -2.82
C LEU A 25 -1.17 10.91 -1.66
N LEU A 26 -0.10 11.70 -1.81
CA LEU A 26 0.89 11.92 -0.75
C LEU A 26 0.23 12.48 0.51
N LEU A 27 -0.61 13.51 0.37
CA LEU A 27 -1.35 14.05 1.51
C LEU A 27 -2.24 13.00 2.17
N GLY A 28 -2.94 12.19 1.39
CA GLY A 28 -3.75 11.09 1.92
C GLY A 28 -2.92 10.07 2.70
N MET A 29 -1.76 9.67 2.17
CA MET A 29 -0.86 8.73 2.84
C MET A 29 -0.26 9.31 4.13
N LEU A 30 0.13 10.59 4.13
CA LEU A 30 0.59 11.27 5.34
C LEU A 30 -0.51 11.34 6.41
N PHE A 31 -1.74 11.68 6.03
CA PHE A 31 -2.88 11.64 6.95
C PHE A 31 -3.14 10.24 7.49
N GLN A 32 -2.98 9.21 6.66
CA GLN A 32 -3.11 7.82 7.09
C GLN A 32 -2.05 7.44 8.14
N GLN A 33 -0.80 7.88 7.97
CA GLN A 33 0.24 7.66 8.98
C GLN A 33 -0.06 8.39 10.29
N VAL A 34 -0.52 9.64 10.21
CA VAL A 34 -0.90 10.42 11.39
C VAL A 34 -2.04 9.76 12.15
N TYR A 35 -3.11 9.33 11.46
CA TYR A 35 -4.23 8.70 12.16
C TYR A 35 -3.84 7.36 12.78
N SER A 36 -3.02 6.55 12.11
CA SER A 36 -2.52 5.28 12.66
C SER A 36 -1.67 5.49 13.93
N LEU A 37 -0.90 6.59 13.97
CA LEU A 37 -0.17 6.99 15.15
C LEU A 37 -1.11 7.44 16.28
N MET A 38 -2.16 8.22 15.95
CA MET A 38 -3.17 8.68 16.92
C MET A 38 -3.95 7.52 17.52
N ASP A 39 -4.37 6.54 16.72
CA ASP A 39 -5.02 5.31 17.19
C ASP A 39 -4.14 4.58 18.22
N THR A 40 -2.86 4.38 17.90
CA THR A 40 -1.89 3.79 18.83
C THR A 40 -1.75 4.58 20.13
N ILE A 41 -1.73 5.92 20.06
CA ILE A 41 -1.64 6.80 21.23
C ILE A 41 -2.91 6.70 22.07
N ILE A 42 -4.10 6.69 21.45
CA ILE A 42 -5.38 6.60 22.15
C ILE A 42 -5.47 5.27 22.89
N VAL A 43 -5.18 4.16 22.22
CA VAL A 43 -5.16 2.83 22.85
C VAL A 43 -4.17 2.77 24.01
N GLY A 44 -2.93 3.24 23.81
CA GLY A 44 -1.88 3.20 24.83
C GLY A 44 -2.16 4.11 26.04
N ARG A 45 -2.80 5.27 25.82
CA ARG A 45 -3.03 6.26 26.88
C ARG A 45 -4.31 6.02 27.67
N PHE A 46 -5.35 5.55 27.02
CA PHE A 46 -6.69 5.44 27.62
C PHE A 46 -7.11 4.01 27.98
N LEU A 47 -6.44 2.98 27.46
CA LEU A 47 -6.69 1.59 27.87
C LEU A 47 -5.59 1.11 28.82
N SER A 48 -4.78 0.16 28.37
CA SER A 48 -3.72 -0.44 29.20
C SER A 48 -2.49 -0.77 28.36
N VAL A 49 -1.37 -1.01 29.04
CA VAL A 49 -0.14 -1.50 28.38
C VAL A 49 -0.41 -2.84 27.69
N SER A 50 -1.21 -3.72 28.31
CA SER A 50 -1.61 -5.01 27.71
C SER A 50 -2.47 -4.82 26.46
N ALA A 51 -3.37 -3.82 26.44
CA ALA A 51 -4.16 -3.49 25.25
C ALA A 51 -3.28 -2.98 24.12
N LEU A 52 -2.33 -2.10 24.40
CA LEU A 52 -1.36 -1.62 23.44
C LEU A 52 -0.49 -2.75 22.88
N ALA A 53 -0.02 -3.65 23.75
CA ALA A 53 0.75 -4.82 23.35
C ALA A 53 -0.08 -5.78 22.47
N ALA A 54 -1.36 -5.99 22.82
CA ALA A 54 -2.27 -6.80 22.04
C ALA A 54 -2.46 -6.24 20.62
N VAL A 55 -2.82 -4.97 20.49
CA VAL A 55 -2.98 -4.30 19.19
C VAL A 55 -1.66 -4.30 18.41
N GLY A 56 -0.55 -4.01 19.07
CA GLY A 56 0.77 -4.00 18.45
C GLY A 56 1.19 -5.36 17.90
N SER A 57 0.93 -6.45 18.65
CA SER A 57 1.27 -7.81 18.23
C SER A 57 0.50 -8.27 16.98
N THR A 58 -0.70 -7.74 16.74
CA THR A 58 -1.52 -8.08 15.58
C THR A 58 -1.11 -7.37 14.29
N GLY A 59 -0.24 -6.36 14.37
CA GLY A 59 0.10 -5.50 13.23
C GLY A 59 0.61 -6.26 12.00
N SER A 60 1.49 -7.24 12.19
CA SER A 60 2.07 -8.02 11.09
C SER A 60 1.02 -8.86 10.35
N ILE A 61 0.11 -9.50 11.07
CA ILE A 61 -0.95 -10.31 10.45
C ILE A 61 -2.01 -9.43 9.78
N CYS A 62 -2.34 -8.28 10.39
CA CYS A 62 -3.19 -7.28 9.74
C CYS A 62 -2.56 -6.81 8.43
N PHE A 63 -1.27 -6.48 8.41
CA PHE A 63 -0.59 -6.06 7.19
C PHE A 63 -0.58 -7.16 6.13
N LEU A 64 -0.39 -8.42 6.53
CA LEU A 64 -0.41 -9.56 5.61
C LEU A 64 -1.79 -9.75 4.96
N ILE A 65 -2.87 -9.75 5.76
CA ILE A 65 -4.23 -10.06 5.29
C ILE A 65 -4.89 -8.85 4.66
N ILE A 66 -4.90 -7.71 5.34
CA ILE A 66 -5.50 -6.47 4.83
C ILE A 66 -4.71 -5.94 3.63
N GLY A 67 -3.37 -6.04 3.67
CA GLY A 67 -2.51 -5.69 2.55
C GLY A 67 -2.79 -6.56 1.31
N PHE A 68 -3.05 -7.86 1.48
CA PHE A 68 -3.51 -8.71 0.39
C PHE A 68 -4.80 -8.18 -0.24
N CYS A 69 -5.80 -7.87 0.57
CA CYS A 69 -7.08 -7.34 0.09
C CYS A 69 -6.90 -5.99 -0.65
N GLN A 70 -6.07 -5.11 -0.10
CA GLN A 70 -5.73 -3.82 -0.74
C GLN A 70 -5.02 -4.02 -2.07
N GLY A 71 -4.05 -4.94 -2.14
CA GLY A 71 -3.33 -5.26 -3.36
C GLY A 71 -4.24 -5.81 -4.45
N VAL A 72 -5.17 -6.71 -4.10
CA VAL A 72 -6.17 -7.24 -5.03
C VAL A 72 -7.06 -6.11 -5.59
N CYS A 73 -7.58 -5.24 -4.73
CA CYS A 73 -8.40 -4.09 -5.16
C CYS A 73 -7.62 -3.13 -6.07
N ALA A 74 -6.35 -2.87 -5.75
CA ALA A 74 -5.47 -2.05 -6.58
C ALA A 74 -5.26 -2.69 -7.96
N GLY A 75 -5.04 -4.02 -8.02
CA GLY A 75 -4.92 -4.75 -9.27
C GLY A 75 -6.18 -4.74 -10.12
N PHE A 76 -7.37 -4.81 -9.49
CA PHE A 76 -8.65 -4.72 -10.21
C PHE A 76 -8.89 -3.34 -10.83
N SER A 77 -8.28 -2.30 -10.33
CA SER A 77 -8.38 -0.95 -10.88
C SER A 77 -7.56 -0.74 -12.16
N LEU A 78 -6.55 -1.57 -12.44
CA LEU A 78 -5.64 -1.40 -13.58
C LEU A 78 -6.32 -1.61 -14.94
N PRO A 79 -7.12 -2.68 -15.17
CA PRO A 79 -7.85 -2.84 -16.44
C PRO A 79 -8.82 -1.67 -16.68
N ILE A 80 -9.41 -1.10 -15.63
CA ILE A 80 -10.30 0.05 -15.71
C ILE A 80 -9.53 1.28 -16.22
N ALA A 81 -8.32 1.53 -15.66
CA ALA A 81 -7.46 2.61 -16.13
C ALA A 81 -7.04 2.41 -17.61
N GLN A 82 -6.75 1.17 -18.01
CA GLN A 82 -6.42 0.86 -19.41
C GLN A 82 -7.62 1.10 -20.34
N ARG A 83 -8.83 0.67 -19.97
CA ARG A 83 -10.05 0.91 -20.77
C ARG A 83 -10.41 2.40 -20.82
N PHE A 84 -10.22 3.11 -19.73
CA PHE A 84 -10.38 4.58 -19.72
C PHE A 84 -9.42 5.26 -20.70
N GLY A 85 -8.13 4.90 -20.68
CA GLY A 85 -7.14 5.41 -21.63
C GLY A 85 -7.45 5.05 -23.09
N ALA A 86 -7.99 3.87 -23.33
CA ALA A 86 -8.45 3.40 -24.64
C ALA A 86 -9.76 4.05 -25.11
N LYS A 87 -10.45 4.82 -24.25
CA LYS A 87 -11.80 5.38 -24.48
C LYS A 87 -12.86 4.30 -24.76
N ASP A 88 -12.65 3.09 -24.23
CA ASP A 88 -13.56 1.96 -24.34
C ASP A 88 -14.51 1.93 -23.14
N GLU A 89 -15.60 2.70 -23.24
CA GLU A 89 -16.60 2.82 -22.17
C GLU A 89 -17.33 1.51 -21.89
N LYS A 90 -17.60 0.71 -22.93
CA LYS A 90 -18.28 -0.60 -22.77
C LYS A 90 -17.42 -1.58 -22.00
N GLY A 91 -16.17 -1.74 -22.42
CA GLY A 91 -15.20 -2.58 -21.72
C GLY A 91 -14.93 -2.10 -20.29
N LEU A 92 -14.86 -0.77 -20.07
CA LEU A 92 -14.70 -0.17 -18.75
C LEU A 92 -15.84 -0.58 -17.81
N LYS A 93 -17.12 -0.40 -18.22
CA LYS A 93 -18.30 -0.77 -17.41
C LYS A 93 -18.34 -2.26 -17.10
N LYS A 94 -18.00 -3.12 -18.06
CA LYS A 94 -17.88 -4.56 -17.81
C LYS A 94 -16.81 -4.89 -16.79
N TYR A 95 -15.62 -4.25 -16.84
CA TYR A 95 -14.60 -4.42 -15.80
C TYR A 95 -15.08 -3.93 -14.43
N VAL A 96 -15.75 -2.77 -14.35
CA VAL A 96 -16.32 -2.24 -13.11
C VAL A 96 -17.32 -3.22 -12.50
N GLY A 97 -18.27 -3.73 -13.30
CA GLY A 97 -19.28 -4.69 -12.85
C GLY A 97 -18.67 -6.02 -12.38
N ASN A 98 -17.81 -6.62 -13.20
CA ASN A 98 -17.16 -7.89 -12.87
C ASN A 98 -16.23 -7.75 -11.65
N ALA A 99 -15.44 -6.66 -11.56
CA ALA A 99 -14.59 -6.39 -10.40
C ALA A 99 -15.41 -6.20 -9.12
N GLY A 100 -16.58 -5.56 -9.19
CA GLY A 100 -17.50 -5.44 -8.07
C GLY A 100 -17.95 -6.81 -7.55
N ILE A 101 -18.43 -7.69 -8.43
CA ILE A 101 -18.90 -9.04 -8.04
C ILE A 101 -17.75 -9.88 -7.49
N VAL A 102 -16.61 -9.92 -8.19
CA VAL A 102 -15.44 -10.69 -7.75
C VAL A 102 -14.93 -10.18 -6.40
N SER A 103 -14.94 -8.86 -6.17
CA SER A 103 -14.55 -8.28 -4.89
C SER A 103 -15.48 -8.67 -3.74
N VAL A 104 -16.79 -8.77 -3.99
CA VAL A 104 -17.77 -9.27 -2.98
C VAL A 104 -17.47 -10.73 -2.65
N ILE A 105 -17.20 -11.57 -3.66
CA ILE A 105 -16.85 -12.98 -3.44
C ILE A 105 -15.56 -13.09 -2.61
N ILE A 106 -14.53 -12.31 -2.95
CA ILE A 106 -13.26 -12.29 -2.20
C ILE A 106 -13.50 -11.77 -0.78
N ALA A 107 -14.33 -10.74 -0.59
CA ALA A 107 -14.67 -10.22 0.73
C ALA A 107 -15.30 -11.30 1.61
N ILE A 108 -16.27 -12.05 1.07
CA ILE A 108 -16.94 -13.15 1.80
C ILE A 108 -15.93 -14.25 2.15
N ILE A 109 -15.12 -14.70 1.17
CA ILE A 109 -14.14 -15.78 1.38
C ILE A 109 -13.09 -15.35 2.43
N MET A 110 -12.51 -14.16 2.27
CA MET A 110 -11.47 -13.67 3.17
C MET A 110 -12.01 -13.45 4.58
N THR A 111 -13.20 -12.85 4.72
CA THR A 111 -13.85 -12.68 6.01
C THR A 111 -14.14 -14.02 6.68
N ALA A 112 -14.78 -14.95 5.96
CA ALA A 112 -15.09 -16.27 6.52
C ALA A 112 -13.82 -17.02 6.95
N LEU A 113 -12.81 -17.05 6.08
CA LEU A 113 -11.53 -17.73 6.35
C LEU A 113 -10.82 -17.14 7.56
N THR A 114 -10.69 -15.82 7.63
CA THR A 114 -9.93 -15.15 8.69
C THR A 114 -10.67 -15.14 10.02
N VAL A 115 -11.99 -14.97 10.02
CA VAL A 115 -12.82 -15.04 11.23
C VAL A 115 -12.80 -16.46 11.81
N LEU A 116 -12.98 -17.50 10.96
CA LEU A 116 -12.94 -18.89 11.41
C LEU A 116 -11.56 -19.31 11.94
N LEU A 117 -10.49 -18.80 11.31
CA LEU A 117 -9.11 -19.13 11.69
C LEU A 117 -8.51 -18.17 12.72
N CYS A 118 -9.22 -17.15 13.20
CA CYS A 118 -8.67 -16.10 14.05
C CYS A 118 -7.94 -16.66 15.28
N GLY A 119 -8.53 -17.60 16.00
CA GLY A 119 -7.91 -18.26 17.17
C GLY A 119 -6.67 -19.08 16.78
N HIS A 120 -6.71 -19.82 15.67
CA HIS A 120 -5.56 -20.57 15.17
C HIS A 120 -4.40 -19.65 14.74
N ILE A 121 -4.72 -18.53 14.10
CA ILE A 121 -3.73 -17.53 13.71
C ILE A 121 -2.98 -17.00 14.92
N LEU A 122 -3.68 -16.62 16.00
CA LEU A 122 -3.06 -16.17 17.25
C LEU A 122 -2.20 -17.26 17.90
N THR A 123 -2.65 -18.51 17.85
CA THR A 123 -1.87 -19.65 18.34
C THR A 123 -0.59 -19.86 17.52
N TRP A 124 -0.67 -19.80 16.19
CA TRP A 124 0.50 -19.90 15.32
C TRP A 124 1.49 -18.75 15.50
N MET A 125 1.00 -17.58 15.88
CA MET A 125 1.82 -16.42 16.23
C MET A 125 2.47 -16.52 17.60
N ASN A 126 2.20 -17.58 18.39
CA ASN A 126 2.62 -17.72 19.78
C ASN A 126 2.26 -16.49 20.63
N THR A 127 1.03 -15.97 20.46
CA THR A 127 0.55 -14.80 21.20
C THR A 127 0.53 -15.13 22.70
N PRO A 128 1.15 -14.31 23.57
CA PRO A 128 1.17 -14.53 25.01
C PRO A 128 -0.23 -14.60 25.61
N SER A 129 -0.43 -15.47 26.58
CA SER A 129 -1.75 -15.74 27.18
C SER A 129 -2.38 -14.54 27.87
N ASP A 130 -1.56 -13.62 28.39
CA ASP A 130 -2.00 -12.40 29.09
C ASP A 130 -2.61 -11.34 28.15
N ILE A 131 -2.28 -11.39 26.85
CA ILE A 131 -2.82 -10.46 25.83
C ILE A 131 -3.69 -11.18 24.79
N TYR A 132 -3.83 -12.50 24.87
CA TYR A 132 -4.53 -13.29 23.85
C TYR A 132 -5.97 -12.84 23.63
N ASP A 133 -6.74 -12.69 24.70
CA ASP A 133 -8.15 -12.31 24.60
C ASP A 133 -8.34 -10.90 24.01
N LEU A 134 -7.47 -9.97 24.35
CA LEU A 134 -7.50 -8.62 23.80
C LEU A 134 -7.12 -8.62 22.31
N ALA A 135 -6.09 -9.39 21.92
CA ALA A 135 -5.69 -9.55 20.54
C ALA A 135 -6.79 -10.23 19.71
N TYR A 136 -7.47 -11.24 20.28
CA TYR A 136 -8.59 -11.90 19.62
C TYR A 136 -9.77 -10.95 19.40
N GLN A 137 -10.16 -10.17 20.42
CA GLN A 137 -11.23 -9.17 20.32
C GLN A 137 -10.93 -8.12 19.24
N TYR A 138 -9.69 -7.68 19.14
CA TYR A 138 -9.28 -6.72 18.12
C TYR A 138 -9.33 -7.33 16.73
N LEU A 139 -8.67 -8.48 16.52
CA LEU A 139 -8.55 -9.13 15.22
C LEU A 139 -9.88 -9.58 14.65
N ILE A 140 -10.76 -10.15 15.47
CA ILE A 140 -12.05 -10.65 15.00
C ILE A 140 -12.90 -9.52 14.37
N VAL A 141 -12.84 -8.32 14.95
CA VAL A 141 -13.53 -7.14 14.43
C VAL A 141 -12.89 -6.65 13.15
N ILE A 142 -11.55 -6.55 13.10
CA ILE A 142 -10.82 -6.16 11.88
C ILE A 142 -11.10 -7.13 10.73
N PHE A 143 -11.11 -8.43 10.99
CA PHE A 143 -11.41 -9.46 10.00
C PHE A 143 -12.87 -9.45 9.54
N ALA A 144 -13.81 -9.26 10.46
CA ALA A 144 -15.20 -9.03 10.10
C ALA A 144 -15.40 -7.74 9.28
N GLY A 145 -14.51 -6.76 9.43
CA GLY A 145 -14.49 -5.50 8.71
C GLY A 145 -13.85 -5.55 7.31
N ILE A 146 -13.30 -6.69 6.87
CA ILE A 146 -12.70 -6.84 5.52
C ILE A 146 -13.63 -6.34 4.40
N PRO A 147 -14.96 -6.58 4.42
CA PRO A 147 -15.86 -6.05 3.40
C PRO A 147 -15.84 -4.51 3.31
N ALA A 148 -15.75 -3.81 4.43
CA ALA A 148 -15.66 -2.34 4.45
C ALA A 148 -14.33 -1.86 3.86
N THR A 149 -13.23 -2.54 4.19
CA THR A 149 -11.90 -2.27 3.63
C THR A 149 -11.87 -2.49 2.12
N ILE A 150 -12.41 -3.60 1.62
CA ILE A 150 -12.49 -3.90 0.18
C ILE A 150 -13.37 -2.87 -0.51
N LEU A 151 -14.53 -2.53 0.04
CA LEU A 151 -15.44 -1.56 -0.53
C LEU A 151 -14.76 -0.21 -0.78
N TYR A 152 -14.12 0.35 0.26
CA TYR A 152 -13.42 1.63 0.12
C TYR A 152 -12.26 1.55 -0.87
N ASN A 153 -11.40 0.53 -0.77
CA ASN A 153 -10.21 0.41 -1.62
C ASN A 153 -10.57 0.20 -3.09
N LEU A 154 -11.59 -0.61 -3.39
CA LEU A 154 -12.08 -0.85 -4.74
C LEU A 154 -12.64 0.42 -5.37
N LEU A 155 -13.56 1.11 -4.69
CA LEU A 155 -14.21 2.31 -5.23
C LEU A 155 -13.23 3.48 -5.33
N SER A 156 -12.34 3.64 -4.37
CA SER A 156 -11.21 4.56 -4.42
C SER A 156 -10.30 4.26 -5.63
N GLY A 157 -10.04 2.96 -5.89
CA GLY A 157 -9.32 2.48 -7.07
C GLY A 157 -10.00 2.87 -8.37
N TYR A 158 -11.33 2.73 -8.46
CA TYR A 158 -12.10 3.14 -9.63
C TYR A 158 -11.96 4.63 -9.91
N LEU A 159 -12.10 5.47 -8.90
CA LEU A 159 -11.93 6.93 -9.03
C LEU A 159 -10.52 7.30 -9.48
N ARG A 160 -9.50 6.67 -8.89
CA ARG A 160 -8.10 6.87 -9.30
C ARG A 160 -7.86 6.44 -10.75
N SER A 161 -8.45 5.33 -11.20
CA SER A 161 -8.34 4.84 -12.58
C SER A 161 -8.82 5.85 -13.61
N LEU A 162 -9.81 6.67 -13.26
CA LEU A 162 -10.32 7.78 -14.08
C LEU A 162 -9.52 9.08 -13.91
N GLY A 163 -8.38 9.04 -13.23
CA GLY A 163 -7.53 10.21 -13.01
C GLY A 163 -7.97 11.13 -11.86
N ASN A 164 -8.88 10.70 -10.99
CA ASN A 164 -9.31 11.47 -9.83
C ASN A 164 -8.62 10.94 -8.57
N SER A 165 -7.55 11.62 -8.14
CA SER A 165 -6.84 11.30 -6.90
C SER A 165 -7.33 12.11 -5.69
N VAL A 166 -8.07 13.20 -5.92
CA VAL A 166 -8.47 14.14 -4.86
C VAL A 166 -9.63 13.60 -4.03
N ILE A 167 -10.69 13.12 -4.68
CA ILE A 167 -11.91 12.68 -3.99
C ILE A 167 -11.66 11.49 -3.04
N PRO A 168 -10.93 10.42 -3.43
CA PRO A 168 -10.58 9.35 -2.50
C PRO A 168 -9.83 9.85 -1.27
N VAL A 169 -8.94 10.82 -1.43
CA VAL A 169 -8.17 11.39 -0.33
C VAL A 169 -9.06 12.22 0.60
N ILE A 170 -10.00 13.00 0.08
CA ILE A 170 -10.97 13.74 0.91
C ILE A 170 -11.77 12.76 1.79
N PHE A 171 -12.25 11.65 1.20
CA PHE A 171 -12.99 10.63 1.97
C PHE A 171 -12.12 9.91 3.00
N LEU A 172 -10.83 9.70 2.67
CA LEU A 172 -9.86 9.16 3.63
C LEU A 172 -9.64 10.11 4.82
N ILE A 173 -9.52 11.42 4.56
CA ILE A 173 -9.38 12.44 5.63
C ILE A 173 -10.63 12.46 6.50
N ILE A 174 -11.82 12.44 5.91
CA ILE A 174 -13.09 12.37 6.66
C ILE A 174 -13.12 11.12 7.53
N ALA A 175 -12.72 9.95 6.98
CA ALA A 175 -12.64 8.72 7.75
C ALA A 175 -11.64 8.80 8.89
N ALA A 176 -10.48 9.39 8.66
CA ALA A 176 -9.45 9.53 9.70
C ALA A 176 -9.94 10.41 10.87
N VAL A 177 -10.58 11.53 10.58
CA VAL A 177 -11.17 12.40 11.61
C VAL A 177 -12.31 11.68 12.35
N LEU A 178 -13.18 10.98 11.60
CA LEU A 178 -14.27 10.20 12.17
C LEU A 178 -13.74 9.08 13.05
N ASN A 179 -12.70 8.35 12.61
CA ASN A 179 -12.08 7.29 13.38
C ASN A 179 -11.58 7.78 14.74
N ILE A 180 -10.81 8.89 14.78
CA ILE A 180 -10.33 9.47 16.05
C ILE A 180 -11.50 9.81 16.97
N GLY A 181 -12.56 10.41 16.44
CA GLY A 181 -13.76 10.73 17.22
C GLY A 181 -14.48 9.51 17.76
N LEU A 182 -14.60 8.46 16.92
CA LEU A 182 -15.23 7.19 17.31
C LEU A 182 -14.37 6.40 18.31
N ASP A 183 -13.03 6.42 18.17
CA ASP A 183 -12.14 5.81 19.15
C ASP A 183 -12.36 6.39 20.54
N LEU A 184 -12.36 7.71 20.65
CA LEU A 184 -12.63 8.39 21.91
C LEU A 184 -14.03 8.07 22.44
N LEU A 185 -15.05 8.06 21.58
CA LEU A 185 -16.42 7.74 21.96
C LEU A 185 -16.55 6.28 22.46
N PHE A 186 -16.04 5.32 21.70
CA PHE A 186 -16.20 3.90 22.04
C PHE A 186 -15.32 3.48 23.23
N ILE A 187 -14.13 4.05 23.35
CA ILE A 187 -13.22 3.73 24.46
C ILE A 187 -13.63 4.45 25.74
N LEU A 188 -13.87 5.78 25.70
CA LEU A 188 -14.06 6.59 26.91
C LEU A 188 -15.52 6.62 27.38
N VAL A 189 -16.49 6.67 26.45
CA VAL A 189 -17.90 6.81 26.81
C VAL A 189 -18.57 5.44 26.92
N PHE A 190 -18.35 4.57 25.93
CA PHE A 190 -18.98 3.23 25.93
C PHE A 190 -18.14 2.14 26.58
N ASN A 191 -16.89 2.43 26.98
CA ASN A 191 -15.98 1.49 27.64
C ASN A 191 -15.78 0.16 26.89
N MET A 192 -15.75 0.21 25.55
CA MET A 192 -15.65 -0.98 24.69
C MET A 192 -14.23 -1.54 24.56
N GLY A 193 -13.23 -0.89 25.17
CA GLY A 193 -11.84 -1.37 25.14
C GLY A 193 -11.25 -1.47 23.73
N VAL A 194 -10.43 -2.50 23.48
CA VAL A 194 -9.79 -2.74 22.18
C VAL A 194 -10.79 -3.10 21.08
N PHE A 195 -11.93 -3.68 21.44
CA PHE A 195 -13.04 -3.92 20.51
C PHE A 195 -13.54 -2.60 19.92
N GLY A 196 -13.67 -1.57 20.76
CA GLY A 196 -14.10 -0.22 20.35
C GLY A 196 -13.15 0.41 19.32
N ALA A 197 -11.84 0.30 19.55
CA ALA A 197 -10.82 0.80 18.60
C ALA A 197 -10.92 0.10 17.23
N ALA A 198 -10.99 -1.24 17.23
CA ALA A 198 -11.17 -2.00 16.00
C ALA A 198 -12.47 -1.63 15.27
N PHE A 199 -13.57 -1.50 16.03
CA PHE A 199 -14.89 -1.17 15.48
C PHE A 199 -14.92 0.25 14.90
N ALA A 200 -14.28 1.22 15.55
CA ALA A 200 -14.12 2.59 15.03
C ALA A 200 -13.41 2.59 13.67
N THR A 201 -12.34 1.82 13.56
CA THR A 201 -11.58 1.68 12.31
C THR A 201 -12.45 1.11 11.18
N VAL A 202 -13.15 0.00 11.45
CA VAL A 202 -14.04 -0.65 10.46
C VAL A 202 -15.19 0.27 10.05
N LEU A 203 -15.83 0.92 11.02
CA LEU A 203 -16.96 1.82 10.77
C LEU A 203 -16.53 3.03 9.92
N SER A 204 -15.38 3.63 10.24
CA SER A 204 -14.83 4.77 9.50
C SER A 204 -14.49 4.41 8.05
N GLN A 205 -13.93 3.23 7.81
CA GLN A 205 -13.69 2.72 6.46
C GLN A 205 -15.01 2.44 5.73
N GLY A 206 -16.01 1.88 6.40
CA GLY A 206 -17.34 1.66 5.85
C GLY A 206 -18.01 2.97 5.42
N VAL A 207 -17.93 4.00 6.25
CA VAL A 207 -18.45 5.35 5.92
C VAL A 207 -17.74 5.90 4.68
N SER A 208 -16.41 5.78 4.58
CA SER A 208 -15.67 6.19 3.37
C SER A 208 -16.12 5.44 2.13
N GLY A 209 -16.34 4.13 2.24
CA GLY A 209 -16.89 3.32 1.15
C GLY A 209 -18.26 3.80 0.69
N VAL A 210 -19.17 4.09 1.63
CA VAL A 210 -20.50 4.64 1.34
C VAL A 210 -20.40 6.02 0.69
N LEU A 211 -19.53 6.89 1.18
CA LEU A 211 -19.29 8.21 0.56
C LEU A 211 -18.79 8.06 -0.89
N CYS A 212 -17.91 7.09 -1.16
CA CYS A 212 -17.50 6.78 -2.54
C CYS A 212 -18.67 6.34 -3.41
N ILE A 213 -19.57 5.47 -2.91
CA ILE A 213 -20.79 5.05 -3.65
C ILE A 213 -21.64 6.27 -3.99
N ILE A 214 -21.96 7.09 -3.00
CA ILE A 214 -22.79 8.28 -3.18
C ILE A 214 -22.19 9.24 -4.21
N TYR A 215 -20.88 9.47 -4.11
CA TYR A 215 -20.15 10.33 -5.04
C TYR A 215 -20.17 9.78 -6.47
N ILE A 216 -19.87 8.49 -6.63
CA ILE A 216 -19.88 7.81 -7.94
C ILE A 216 -21.29 7.88 -8.55
N ALA A 217 -22.32 7.55 -7.77
CA ALA A 217 -23.71 7.56 -8.24
C ALA A 217 -24.18 8.95 -8.70
N LYS A 218 -23.67 10.03 -8.07
CA LYS A 218 -24.10 11.41 -8.41
C LYS A 218 -23.24 12.07 -9.47
N ASN A 219 -21.93 11.76 -9.52
CA ASN A 219 -20.97 12.60 -10.24
C ASN A 219 -20.17 11.87 -11.32
N VAL A 220 -20.24 10.52 -11.40
CA VAL A 220 -19.38 9.75 -12.31
C VAL A 220 -20.20 8.75 -13.15
N PRO A 221 -20.94 9.24 -14.17
CA PRO A 221 -21.80 8.38 -15.01
C PRO A 221 -21.04 7.22 -15.70
N LEU A 222 -19.73 7.41 -15.95
CA LEU A 222 -18.88 6.43 -16.59
C LEU A 222 -18.72 5.15 -15.75
N LEU A 223 -18.88 5.24 -14.43
CA LEU A 223 -18.84 4.10 -13.50
C LEU A 223 -20.24 3.52 -13.21
N HIS A 224 -21.30 4.05 -13.82
CA HIS A 224 -22.63 3.48 -13.67
C HIS A 224 -22.73 2.18 -14.48
N VAL A 225 -22.94 1.09 -13.77
CA VAL A 225 -23.11 -0.24 -14.35
C VAL A 225 -24.59 -0.55 -14.57
N SER A 226 -24.90 -1.12 -15.73
CA SER A 226 -26.22 -1.68 -16.05
C SER A 226 -26.28 -3.16 -15.64
N ARG A 227 -27.49 -3.75 -15.71
CA ARG A 227 -27.66 -5.17 -15.40
C ARG A 227 -26.81 -6.08 -16.29
N ASN A 228 -26.64 -5.71 -17.56
CA ASN A 228 -25.81 -6.45 -18.52
C ASN A 228 -24.29 -6.35 -18.22
N ASP A 229 -23.86 -5.31 -17.51
CA ASP A 229 -22.46 -5.14 -17.12
C ASP A 229 -22.10 -5.99 -15.88
N LEU A 230 -23.13 -6.47 -15.15
CA LEU A 230 -22.98 -7.37 -13.99
C LEU A 230 -22.95 -8.86 -14.39
N GLU A 231 -23.13 -9.19 -15.66
CA GLU A 231 -22.93 -10.57 -16.11
C GLU A 231 -21.45 -10.97 -15.98
N LEU A 232 -21.20 -12.07 -15.25
CA LEU A 232 -19.86 -12.61 -15.07
C LEU A 232 -19.35 -13.15 -16.42
N ASP A 233 -18.33 -12.51 -16.94
CA ASP A 233 -17.64 -12.92 -18.16
C ASP A 233 -16.26 -13.48 -17.80
N SER A 234 -16.03 -14.73 -18.18
CA SER A 234 -14.79 -15.46 -17.87
C SER A 234 -13.53 -14.71 -18.31
N LEU A 235 -13.56 -13.99 -19.44
CA LEU A 235 -12.42 -13.22 -19.91
C LEU A 235 -12.10 -12.05 -18.97
N TYR A 236 -13.11 -11.30 -18.54
CA TYR A 236 -12.94 -10.16 -17.63
C TYR A 236 -12.50 -10.64 -16.26
N VAL A 237 -13.15 -11.68 -15.72
CA VAL A 237 -12.78 -12.28 -14.43
C VAL A 237 -11.34 -12.79 -14.45
N ARG A 238 -10.95 -13.54 -15.49
CA ARG A 238 -9.58 -14.02 -15.63
C ARG A 238 -8.56 -12.88 -15.63
N ASN A 239 -8.81 -11.82 -16.39
CA ASN A 239 -7.90 -10.67 -16.44
C ASN A 239 -7.80 -9.96 -15.10
N LEU A 240 -8.91 -9.79 -14.37
CA LEU A 240 -8.92 -9.23 -13.02
C LEU A 240 -8.08 -10.08 -12.08
N MET A 241 -8.27 -11.39 -12.08
CA MET A 241 -7.51 -12.31 -11.22
C MET A 241 -6.01 -12.32 -11.54
N VAL A 242 -5.65 -12.32 -12.83
CA VAL A 242 -4.24 -12.26 -13.28
C VAL A 242 -3.55 -10.95 -12.86
N MET A 243 -4.30 -9.86 -12.71
CA MET A 243 -3.74 -8.59 -12.22
C MET A 243 -3.84 -8.46 -10.70
N GLY A 244 -4.98 -8.82 -10.11
CA GLY A 244 -5.25 -8.62 -8.69
C GLY A 244 -4.50 -9.57 -7.77
N LEU A 245 -4.55 -10.88 -8.04
CA LEU A 245 -3.91 -11.86 -7.15
C LEU A 245 -2.40 -11.64 -7.00
N PRO A 246 -1.61 -11.42 -8.07
CA PRO A 246 -0.18 -11.17 -7.91
C PRO A 246 0.10 -9.90 -7.09
N MET A 247 -0.73 -8.86 -7.20
CA MET A 247 -0.58 -7.65 -6.39
C MET A 247 -0.93 -7.93 -4.92
N GLY A 248 -1.96 -8.70 -4.63
CA GLY A 248 -2.27 -9.15 -3.28
C GLY A 248 -1.12 -9.96 -2.67
N PHE A 249 -0.64 -10.97 -3.38
CA PHE A 249 0.50 -11.79 -2.93
C PHE A 249 1.77 -10.99 -2.75
N GLN A 250 2.03 -9.97 -3.56
CA GLN A 250 3.18 -9.10 -3.38
C GLN A 250 3.20 -8.44 -1.99
N TYR A 251 2.07 -7.90 -1.52
CA TYR A 251 1.97 -7.32 -0.17
C TYR A 251 2.23 -8.38 0.91
N SER A 252 1.64 -9.57 0.76
CA SER A 252 1.85 -10.66 1.71
C SER A 252 3.31 -11.15 1.74
N ILE A 253 3.95 -11.29 0.59
CA ILE A 253 5.36 -11.72 0.48
C ILE A 253 6.28 -10.67 1.12
N THR A 254 6.02 -9.39 0.89
CA THR A 254 6.78 -8.29 1.52
C THR A 254 6.61 -8.31 3.05
N ALA A 255 5.39 -8.59 3.54
CA ALA A 255 5.11 -8.75 4.97
C ALA A 255 5.94 -9.89 5.59
N ILE A 256 5.98 -11.06 4.95
CA ILE A 256 6.77 -12.21 5.42
C ILE A 256 8.24 -11.84 5.53
N GLY A 257 8.82 -11.19 4.53
CA GLY A 257 10.22 -10.75 4.57
C GLY A 257 10.51 -9.79 5.73
N SER A 258 9.57 -8.91 6.04
CA SER A 258 9.68 -7.97 7.17
C SER A 258 9.59 -8.68 8.52
N VAL A 259 8.72 -9.69 8.65
CA VAL A 259 8.61 -10.51 9.87
C VAL A 259 9.90 -11.29 10.14
N ILE A 260 10.49 -11.91 9.11
CA ILE A 260 11.75 -12.65 9.24
C ILE A 260 12.88 -11.72 9.74
N LEU A 261 13.00 -10.54 9.15
CA LEU A 261 13.98 -9.54 9.58
C LEU A 261 13.72 -9.08 11.02
N GLN A 262 12.47 -8.80 11.38
CA GLN A 262 12.11 -8.40 12.73
C GLN A 262 12.46 -9.48 13.75
N THR A 263 12.22 -10.75 13.43
CA THR A 263 12.57 -11.88 14.29
C THR A 263 14.10 -11.94 14.54
N ALA A 264 14.90 -11.71 13.50
CA ALA A 264 16.36 -11.68 13.62
C ALA A 264 16.81 -10.50 14.51
N VAL A 265 16.21 -9.32 14.35
CA VAL A 265 16.52 -8.14 15.19
C VAL A 265 16.09 -8.35 16.63
N ASN A 266 14.97 -9.03 16.88
CA ASN A 266 14.53 -9.38 18.23
C ASN A 266 15.60 -10.22 18.98
N GLY A 267 16.30 -11.07 18.25
CA GLY A 267 17.42 -11.86 18.80
C GLY A 267 18.65 -11.04 19.25
N LEU A 268 18.76 -9.77 18.81
CA LEU A 268 19.85 -8.85 19.22
C LEU A 268 19.58 -8.14 20.54
N GLY A 269 18.35 -8.24 21.08
CA GLY A 269 17.96 -7.64 22.34
C GLY A 269 17.17 -6.32 22.21
N SER A 270 16.75 -5.79 23.37
CA SER A 270 15.79 -4.68 23.46
C SER A 270 16.29 -3.38 22.85
N ILE A 271 17.57 -3.09 22.92
CA ILE A 271 18.20 -1.88 22.35
C ILE A 271 18.02 -1.87 20.83
N ALA A 272 18.37 -2.98 20.16
CA ALA A 272 18.24 -3.10 18.71
C ALA A 272 16.76 -3.00 18.27
N VAL A 273 15.85 -3.62 19.01
CA VAL A 273 14.41 -3.56 18.74
C VAL A 273 13.87 -2.13 18.88
N ALA A 274 14.24 -1.44 19.96
CA ALA A 274 13.84 -0.04 20.21
C ALA A 274 14.38 0.89 19.11
N SER A 275 15.64 0.72 18.74
CA SER A 275 16.32 1.49 17.70
C SER A 275 15.64 1.32 16.34
N MET A 276 15.40 0.08 15.93
CA MET A 276 14.75 -0.24 14.66
C MET A 276 13.30 0.25 14.63
N THR A 277 12.58 0.13 15.75
CA THR A 277 11.19 0.59 15.87
C THR A 277 11.08 2.10 15.69
N ALA A 278 11.89 2.87 16.42
CA ALA A 278 11.91 4.33 16.33
C ALA A 278 12.29 4.79 14.91
N ALA A 279 13.35 4.22 14.34
CA ALA A 279 13.79 4.56 13.00
C ALA A 279 12.77 4.17 11.92
N SER A 280 12.10 3.03 12.06
CA SER A 280 11.05 2.58 11.12
C SER A 280 9.84 3.49 11.13
N ARG A 281 9.41 4.00 12.31
CA ARG A 281 8.31 4.98 12.40
C ARG A 281 8.62 6.26 11.63
N ILE A 282 9.84 6.78 11.76
CA ILE A 282 10.30 7.96 11.02
C ILE A 282 10.35 7.64 9.51
N SER A 283 10.93 6.50 9.15
CA SER A 283 11.05 6.08 7.74
C SER A 283 9.69 5.96 7.04
N MET A 284 8.63 5.50 7.72
CA MET A 284 7.29 5.38 7.13
C MET A 284 6.77 6.72 6.58
N PHE A 285 6.99 7.82 7.31
CA PHE A 285 6.63 9.17 6.82
C PHE A 285 7.47 9.58 5.61
N MET A 286 8.78 9.28 5.64
CA MET A 286 9.71 9.64 4.57
C MET A 286 9.49 8.84 3.29
N MET A 287 8.91 7.64 3.39
CA MET A 287 8.64 6.77 2.24
C MET A 287 7.32 7.10 1.54
N CYS A 288 6.38 7.81 2.18
CA CYS A 288 5.09 8.19 1.57
C CYS A 288 5.19 8.82 0.18
N PRO A 289 6.15 9.72 -0.13
CA PRO A 289 6.28 10.27 -1.49
C PRO A 289 6.62 9.22 -2.54
N PHE A 290 7.40 8.19 -2.19
CA PHE A 290 7.74 7.11 -3.12
C PHE A 290 6.53 6.24 -3.43
N ASP A 291 5.71 5.94 -2.42
CA ASP A 291 4.47 5.17 -2.58
C ASP A 291 3.42 5.95 -3.37
N ALA A 292 3.35 7.26 -3.16
CA ALA A 292 2.47 8.14 -3.93
C ALA A 292 2.88 8.22 -5.40
N LEU A 293 4.19 8.32 -5.68
CA LEU A 293 4.72 8.27 -7.05
C LEU A 293 4.45 6.90 -7.70
N GLY A 294 4.68 5.80 -6.96
CA GLY A 294 4.37 4.45 -7.43
C GLY A 294 2.90 4.31 -7.82
N SER A 295 1.98 4.61 -6.91
CA SER A 295 0.54 4.54 -7.16
C SER A 295 0.10 5.42 -8.34
N THR A 296 0.73 6.59 -8.50
CA THR A 296 0.54 7.46 -9.66
C THR A 296 0.97 6.79 -10.94
N MET A 297 2.14 6.13 -10.93
CA MET A 297 2.68 5.45 -12.11
C MET A 297 1.81 4.26 -12.54
N ALA A 298 1.16 3.56 -11.63
CA ALA A 298 0.21 2.50 -11.97
C ALA A 298 -0.95 3.04 -12.82
N THR A 299 -1.57 4.12 -12.39
CA THR A 299 -2.69 4.76 -13.12
C THR A 299 -2.22 5.41 -14.42
N TYR A 300 -1.12 6.19 -14.36
CA TYR A 300 -0.55 6.86 -15.52
C TYR A 300 -0.17 5.87 -16.62
N SER A 301 0.53 4.81 -16.27
CA SER A 301 0.93 3.76 -17.21
C SER A 301 -0.26 3.02 -17.77
N GLY A 302 -1.24 2.66 -16.93
CA GLY A 302 -2.46 1.99 -17.34
C GLY A 302 -3.22 2.79 -18.40
N GLN A 303 -3.47 4.09 -18.16
CA GLN A 303 -4.15 4.95 -19.14
C GLN A 303 -3.34 5.10 -20.44
N ASN A 304 -2.03 5.31 -20.37
CA ASN A 304 -1.20 5.48 -21.54
C ASN A 304 -1.02 4.18 -22.36
N VAL A 305 -0.99 3.02 -21.70
CA VAL A 305 -1.01 1.72 -22.39
C VAL A 305 -2.34 1.50 -23.09
N GLY A 306 -3.46 1.79 -22.43
CA GLY A 306 -4.78 1.72 -23.05
C GLY A 306 -4.90 2.62 -24.28
N ALA A 307 -4.32 3.82 -24.24
CA ALA A 307 -4.24 4.74 -25.38
C ALA A 307 -3.17 4.36 -26.42
N ALA A 308 -2.47 3.22 -26.25
CA ALA A 308 -1.34 2.80 -27.08
C ALA A 308 -0.20 3.83 -27.21
N LYS A 309 0.00 4.68 -26.18
CA LYS A 309 1.02 5.74 -26.10
C LYS A 309 2.26 5.29 -25.31
N PHE A 310 2.94 4.25 -25.75
CA PHE A 310 4.05 3.60 -25.03
C PHE A 310 5.26 4.52 -24.77
N GLU A 311 5.55 5.43 -25.68
CA GLU A 311 6.61 6.43 -25.45
C GLU A 311 6.30 7.34 -24.26
N ARG A 312 5.02 7.62 -24.01
CA ARG A 312 4.63 8.40 -22.84
C ARG A 312 4.81 7.62 -21.54
N VAL A 313 4.62 6.29 -21.56
CA VAL A 313 4.92 5.43 -20.40
C VAL A 313 6.40 5.56 -20.02
N LYS A 314 7.32 5.47 -20.99
CA LYS A 314 8.76 5.65 -20.78
C LYS A 314 9.10 7.04 -20.25
N LYS A 315 8.56 8.10 -20.88
CA LYS A 315 8.78 9.50 -20.45
C LYS A 315 8.23 9.73 -19.04
N GLY A 316 7.06 9.16 -18.70
CA GLY A 316 6.47 9.26 -17.37
C GLY A 316 7.33 8.56 -16.32
N LEU A 317 7.84 7.36 -16.62
CA LEU A 317 8.73 6.64 -15.72
C LEU A 317 10.00 7.43 -15.43
N ILE A 318 10.65 8.00 -16.46
CA ILE A 318 11.82 8.86 -16.27
C ILE A 318 11.47 10.07 -15.40
N SER A 319 10.34 10.75 -15.69
CA SER A 319 9.91 11.91 -14.89
C SER A 319 9.66 11.54 -13.42
N ALA A 320 8.95 10.45 -13.15
CA ALA A 320 8.68 10.00 -11.79
C ALA A 320 9.97 9.62 -11.04
N SER A 321 10.90 8.92 -11.73
CA SER A 321 12.19 8.53 -11.17
C SER A 321 13.07 9.74 -10.86
N VAL A 322 13.07 10.76 -11.72
CA VAL A 322 13.81 12.01 -11.48
C VAL A 322 13.21 12.77 -10.29
N ILE A 323 11.88 12.93 -10.23
CA ILE A 323 11.21 13.59 -9.10
C ILE A 323 11.54 12.88 -7.78
N GLY A 324 11.40 11.56 -7.75
CA GLY A 324 11.71 10.77 -6.56
C GLY A 324 13.20 10.82 -6.18
N SER A 325 14.12 10.83 -7.16
CA SER A 325 15.56 10.94 -6.91
C SER A 325 15.94 12.32 -6.34
N ILE A 326 15.32 13.39 -6.84
CA ILE A 326 15.51 14.74 -6.28
C ILE A 326 15.04 14.75 -4.81
N TYR A 327 13.86 14.21 -4.53
CA TYR A 327 13.35 14.09 -3.16
C TYR A 327 14.29 13.23 -2.29
N SER A 328 14.82 12.12 -2.81
CA SER A 328 15.77 11.24 -2.09
C SER A 328 17.02 11.99 -1.65
N VAL A 329 17.59 12.79 -2.53
CA VAL A 329 18.77 13.62 -2.22
C VAL A 329 18.41 14.69 -1.18
N LEU A 330 17.27 15.37 -1.35
CA LEU A 330 16.83 16.42 -0.42
C LEU A 330 16.59 15.87 0.99
N ILE A 331 15.91 14.72 1.11
CA ILE A 331 15.64 14.12 2.43
C ILE A 331 16.91 13.56 3.07
N PHE A 332 17.82 12.98 2.28
CA PHE A 332 19.12 12.54 2.81
C PHE A 332 19.92 13.70 3.37
N VAL A 333 20.03 14.82 2.62
CA VAL A 333 20.70 16.03 3.11
C VAL A 333 20.01 16.60 4.35
N ALA A 334 18.68 16.64 4.37
CA ALA A 334 17.94 17.10 5.54
C ALA A 334 18.24 16.22 6.78
N LEU A 335 18.27 14.88 6.60
CA LEU A 335 18.57 13.94 7.68
C LEU A 335 19.96 14.11 8.28
N LEU A 336 20.96 14.57 7.53
CA LEU A 336 22.29 14.89 8.09
C LEU A 336 22.20 15.90 9.25
N PHE A 337 21.18 16.78 9.23
CA PHE A 337 21.02 17.83 10.25
C PHE A 337 19.92 17.53 11.26
N ILE A 338 18.84 16.85 10.85
CA ILE A 338 17.63 16.71 11.68
C ILE A 338 17.38 15.30 12.21
N ALA A 339 18.14 14.27 11.80
CA ALA A 339 17.87 12.88 12.17
C ALA A 339 17.75 12.66 13.68
N ASN A 340 18.69 13.20 14.46
CA ASN A 340 18.66 13.07 15.92
C ASN A 340 17.42 13.73 16.54
N TYR A 341 17.03 14.91 16.06
CA TYR A 341 15.82 15.60 16.55
C TYR A 341 14.55 14.78 16.28
N LEU A 342 14.48 14.12 15.13
CA LEU A 342 13.36 13.23 14.81
C LEU A 342 13.35 11.98 15.70
N ILE A 343 14.52 11.41 16.00
CA ILE A 343 14.65 10.26 16.90
C ILE A 343 14.22 10.64 18.32
N TYR A 344 14.55 11.86 18.78
CA TYR A 344 14.15 12.36 20.10
C TYR A 344 12.63 12.51 20.29
N LEU A 345 11.84 12.49 19.22
CA LEU A 345 10.39 12.41 19.33
C LEU A 345 9.89 11.05 19.86
N PHE A 346 10.70 10.01 19.74
CA PHE A 346 10.35 8.63 20.09
C PHE A 346 11.20 8.06 21.22
N VAL A 347 12.43 8.57 21.40
CA VAL A 347 13.42 8.02 22.33
C VAL A 347 14.02 9.16 23.14
N SER A 348 14.25 8.95 24.44
CA SER A 348 14.92 9.93 25.28
C SER A 348 16.35 10.16 24.80
N PRO A 349 16.86 11.43 24.77
CA PRO A 349 18.26 11.72 24.45
C PRO A 349 19.29 11.04 25.37
N SER A 350 18.86 10.59 26.57
CA SER A 350 19.71 9.84 27.52
C SER A 350 20.03 8.41 27.03
N GLU A 351 19.19 7.84 26.16
CA GLU A 351 19.35 6.50 25.59
C GLU A 351 20.33 6.54 24.40
N THR A 352 21.58 6.88 24.66
CA THR A 352 22.60 7.20 23.64
C THR A 352 22.83 6.07 22.63
N GLU A 353 22.79 4.79 23.07
CA GLU A 353 22.98 3.64 22.21
C GLU A 353 21.81 3.43 21.25
N VAL A 354 20.57 3.57 21.77
CA VAL A 354 19.36 3.49 20.95
C VAL A 354 19.35 4.60 19.90
N VAL A 355 19.70 5.82 20.29
CA VAL A 355 19.80 6.97 19.37
C VAL A 355 20.85 6.72 18.30
N ALA A 356 22.04 6.23 18.67
CA ALA A 356 23.11 5.95 17.71
C ALA A 356 22.74 4.89 16.69
N GLN A 357 22.14 3.77 17.13
CA GLN A 357 21.67 2.71 16.24
C GLN A 357 20.49 3.16 15.34
N ALA A 358 19.53 3.91 15.88
CA ALA A 358 18.43 4.46 15.10
C ALA A 358 18.93 5.46 14.05
N HIS A 359 19.91 6.31 14.40
CA HIS A 359 20.55 7.21 13.45
C HIS A 359 21.28 6.44 12.35
N GLN A 360 22.04 5.40 12.70
CA GLN A 360 22.73 4.54 11.73
C GLN A 360 21.73 3.93 10.73
N PHE A 361 20.60 3.39 11.23
CA PHE A 361 19.57 2.80 10.39
C PHE A 361 18.98 3.84 9.43
N LEU A 362 18.60 5.02 9.92
CA LEU A 362 18.01 6.09 9.09
C LEU A 362 18.97 6.55 8.00
N MET A 363 20.25 6.80 8.36
CA MET A 363 21.23 7.28 7.41
C MET A 363 21.56 6.26 6.32
N ILE A 364 21.74 4.98 6.68
CA ILE A 364 22.00 3.92 5.71
C ILE A 364 20.80 3.78 4.76
N ASN A 365 19.57 3.69 5.29
CA ASN A 365 18.39 3.55 4.43
C ASN A 365 18.18 4.77 3.53
N ALA A 366 18.35 5.98 4.06
CA ALA A 366 18.16 7.22 3.28
C ALA A 366 19.19 7.36 2.15
N PHE A 367 20.42 6.92 2.34
CA PHE A 367 21.44 6.87 1.29
C PHE A 367 21.02 6.00 0.10
N PHE A 368 20.26 4.92 0.36
CA PHE A 368 19.75 4.00 -0.65
C PHE A 368 18.30 4.30 -1.10
N TYR A 369 17.76 5.50 -0.86
CA TYR A 369 16.41 5.83 -1.32
C TYR A 369 16.27 5.94 -2.83
N ILE A 370 17.35 6.16 -3.59
CA ILE A 370 17.30 6.15 -5.05
C ILE A 370 16.90 4.77 -5.60
N PRO A 371 17.52 3.64 -5.19
CA PRO A 371 16.99 2.31 -5.46
C PRO A 371 15.51 2.15 -5.07
N LEU A 372 15.09 2.61 -3.90
CA LEU A 372 13.69 2.53 -3.49
C LEU A 372 12.74 3.27 -4.44
N VAL A 373 13.16 4.44 -4.94
CA VAL A 373 12.40 5.17 -5.99
C VAL A 373 12.20 4.31 -7.21
N LEU A 374 13.27 3.67 -7.69
CA LEU A 374 13.22 2.82 -8.89
C LEU A 374 12.33 1.61 -8.65
N VAL A 375 12.48 0.92 -7.52
CA VAL A 375 11.59 -0.18 -7.13
C VAL A 375 10.13 0.26 -7.23
N ASN A 376 9.75 1.38 -6.61
CA ASN A 376 8.36 1.82 -6.61
C ASN A 376 7.90 2.26 -8.00
N THR A 377 8.63 3.14 -8.67
CA THR A 377 8.20 3.68 -9.96
C THR A 377 8.17 2.62 -11.06
N VAL A 378 9.19 1.75 -11.15
CA VAL A 378 9.26 0.71 -12.18
C VAL A 378 8.23 -0.39 -11.92
N ARG A 379 8.13 -0.87 -10.68
CA ARG A 379 7.17 -1.91 -10.28
C ARG A 379 5.74 -1.51 -10.63
N PHE A 380 5.30 -0.37 -10.17
CA PHE A 380 3.95 0.11 -10.42
C PHE A 380 3.71 0.46 -11.89
N THR A 381 4.74 0.87 -12.63
CA THR A 381 4.66 1.03 -14.08
C THR A 381 4.40 -0.32 -14.78
N ILE A 382 5.13 -1.38 -14.42
CA ILE A 382 4.93 -2.74 -14.94
C ILE A 382 3.52 -3.24 -14.63
N GLN A 383 3.03 -2.99 -13.41
CA GLN A 383 1.66 -3.32 -13.01
C GLN A 383 0.65 -2.58 -13.88
N GLY A 384 0.78 -1.26 -14.05
CA GLY A 384 -0.08 -0.46 -14.93
C GLY A 384 -0.06 -0.91 -16.39
N MET A 385 1.08 -1.44 -16.85
CA MET A 385 1.21 -2.06 -18.18
C MET A 385 0.45 -3.40 -18.29
N GLY A 386 -0.05 -3.98 -17.19
CA GLY A 386 -0.80 -5.25 -17.17
C GLY A 386 0.05 -6.49 -16.86
N PHE A 387 1.27 -6.33 -16.39
CA PHE A 387 2.20 -7.42 -16.09
C PHE A 387 2.45 -7.60 -14.59
N SER A 388 1.38 -7.62 -13.78
CA SER A 388 1.46 -7.71 -12.30
C SER A 388 2.25 -8.92 -11.80
N GLY A 389 2.27 -10.03 -12.54
CA GLY A 389 3.08 -11.20 -12.19
C GLY A 389 4.58 -10.92 -12.11
N PHE A 390 5.13 -10.13 -13.05
CA PHE A 390 6.54 -9.73 -12.97
C PHE A 390 6.81 -8.86 -11.75
N ALA A 391 5.90 -7.94 -11.43
CA ALA A 391 6.04 -7.10 -10.24
C ALA A 391 6.01 -7.91 -8.92
N MET A 392 5.23 -8.99 -8.87
CA MET A 392 5.21 -9.92 -7.72
C MET A 392 6.57 -10.60 -7.51
N PHE A 393 7.25 -11.01 -8.57
CA PHE A 393 8.58 -11.64 -8.46
C PHE A 393 9.64 -10.70 -7.87
N ALA A 394 9.51 -9.39 -8.06
CA ALA A 394 10.37 -8.43 -7.36
C ALA A 394 10.13 -8.47 -5.83
N GLY A 395 8.89 -8.68 -5.38
CA GLY A 395 8.59 -8.91 -3.97
C GLY A 395 9.26 -10.18 -3.42
N VAL A 396 9.33 -11.24 -4.22
CA VAL A 396 10.07 -12.47 -3.87
C VAL A 396 11.57 -12.18 -3.71
N ALA A 397 12.16 -11.41 -4.63
CA ALA A 397 13.57 -11.01 -4.54
C ALA A 397 13.84 -10.20 -3.26
N GLU A 398 12.94 -9.27 -2.91
CA GLU A 398 13.04 -8.52 -1.64
C GLU A 398 12.94 -9.44 -0.42
N MET A 399 12.01 -10.38 -0.42
CA MET A 399 11.84 -11.34 0.67
C MET A 399 13.12 -12.19 0.84
N ILE A 400 13.69 -12.70 -0.25
CA ILE A 400 14.93 -13.48 -0.23
C ILE A 400 16.08 -12.64 0.34
N ALA A 401 16.23 -11.38 -0.09
CA ALA A 401 17.26 -10.48 0.41
C ALA A 401 17.14 -10.23 1.92
N ARG A 402 15.93 -9.91 2.39
CA ARG A 402 15.67 -9.69 3.83
C ARG A 402 15.89 -10.96 4.64
N SER A 403 15.48 -12.11 4.12
CA SER A 403 15.69 -13.41 4.77
C SER A 403 17.18 -13.75 4.86
N LEU A 404 17.94 -13.54 3.79
CA LEU A 404 19.37 -13.76 3.76
C LEU A 404 20.09 -12.88 4.79
N ILE A 405 19.78 -11.59 4.81
CA ILE A 405 20.34 -10.66 5.80
C ILE A 405 19.93 -11.08 7.22
N GLY A 406 18.65 -11.32 7.47
CA GLY A 406 18.14 -11.65 8.80
C GLY A 406 18.70 -12.95 9.35
N LEU A 407 18.71 -14.02 8.55
CA LEU A 407 19.08 -15.35 9.02
C LEU A 407 20.60 -15.61 9.01
N VAL A 408 21.35 -14.97 8.10
CA VAL A 408 22.78 -15.24 7.93
C VAL A 408 23.64 -14.10 8.44
N PHE A 409 23.37 -12.86 8.03
CA PHE A 409 24.27 -11.75 8.31
C PHE A 409 24.01 -11.07 9.66
N VAL A 410 22.76 -10.99 10.12
CA VAL A 410 22.43 -10.40 11.43
C VAL A 410 23.07 -11.18 12.59
N PRO A 411 23.08 -12.53 12.63
CA PRO A 411 23.79 -13.27 13.67
C PRO A 411 25.30 -13.02 13.70
N ILE A 412 25.93 -12.65 12.57
CA ILE A 412 27.37 -12.45 12.43
C ILE A 412 27.76 -11.01 12.72
N PHE A 413 27.04 -10.04 12.14
CA PHE A 413 27.42 -8.62 12.13
C PHE A 413 26.47 -7.75 12.96
N GLY A 414 25.48 -8.33 13.64
CA GLY A 414 24.56 -7.64 14.53
C GLY A 414 23.68 -6.62 13.82
N PHE A 415 23.34 -5.53 14.52
CA PHE A 415 22.42 -4.50 14.07
C PHE A 415 22.86 -3.80 12.78
N SER A 416 24.16 -3.64 12.58
CA SER A 416 24.69 -3.04 11.35
C SER A 416 24.27 -3.81 10.09
N ALA A 417 24.23 -5.15 10.15
CA ALA A 417 23.70 -5.95 9.04
C ALA A 417 22.21 -5.70 8.82
N ALA A 418 21.41 -5.61 9.89
CA ALA A 418 19.98 -5.34 9.78
C ALA A 418 19.68 -4.02 9.04
N CYS A 419 20.54 -2.99 9.19
CA CYS A 419 20.42 -1.72 8.48
C CYS A 419 20.51 -1.88 6.96
N PHE A 420 21.22 -2.89 6.44
CA PHE A 420 21.36 -3.13 5.00
C PHE A 420 20.27 -4.04 4.42
N ALA A 421 19.36 -4.57 5.23
CA ALA A 421 18.34 -5.51 4.76
C ALA A 421 17.41 -4.89 3.71
N SER A 422 16.92 -3.68 3.94
CA SER A 422 16.08 -2.97 2.98
C SER A 422 16.87 -2.46 1.77
N PRO A 423 18.04 -1.81 1.92
CA PRO A 423 18.89 -1.44 0.78
C PRO A 423 19.19 -2.60 -0.18
N LEU A 424 19.62 -3.75 0.34
CA LEU A 424 19.90 -4.91 -0.49
C LEU A 424 18.64 -5.43 -1.18
N ALA A 425 17.50 -5.45 -0.48
CA ALA A 425 16.23 -5.85 -1.04
C ALA A 425 15.84 -4.96 -2.24
N TRP A 426 16.01 -3.64 -2.13
CA TRP A 426 15.71 -2.71 -3.22
C TRP A 426 16.65 -2.90 -4.42
N ILE A 427 17.95 -3.06 -4.20
CA ILE A 427 18.92 -3.29 -5.28
C ILE A 427 18.61 -4.59 -6.03
N LEU A 428 18.31 -5.70 -5.32
CA LEU A 428 17.96 -6.96 -5.95
C LEU A 428 16.62 -6.89 -6.69
N ALA A 429 15.64 -6.17 -6.15
CA ALA A 429 14.38 -5.94 -6.84
C ALA A 429 14.59 -5.13 -8.14
N ASP A 430 15.41 -4.08 -8.11
CA ASP A 430 15.73 -3.26 -9.29
C ASP A 430 16.47 -4.05 -10.37
N ALA A 431 17.42 -4.91 -9.96
CA ALA A 431 18.14 -5.78 -10.88
C ALA A 431 17.20 -6.69 -11.69
N PHE A 432 16.03 -7.04 -11.12
CA PHE A 432 14.97 -7.77 -11.81
C PHE A 432 14.00 -6.85 -12.55
N LEU A 433 13.54 -5.78 -11.91
CA LEU A 433 12.47 -4.91 -12.42
C LEU A 433 12.88 -4.13 -13.67
N VAL A 434 14.12 -3.63 -13.74
CA VAL A 434 14.57 -2.82 -14.88
C VAL A 434 14.60 -3.64 -16.20
N PRO A 435 15.21 -4.83 -16.25
CA PRO A 435 15.10 -5.72 -17.41
C PRO A 435 13.65 -6.14 -17.71
N ALA A 436 12.85 -6.44 -16.68
CA ALA A 436 11.45 -6.81 -16.83
C ALA A 436 10.64 -5.68 -17.48
N PHE A 437 10.85 -4.43 -17.10
CA PHE A 437 10.20 -3.27 -17.73
C PHE A 437 10.52 -3.17 -19.22
N ILE A 438 11.79 -3.31 -19.59
CA ILE A 438 12.23 -3.26 -21.00
C ILE A 438 11.56 -4.38 -21.79
N HIS A 439 11.54 -5.60 -21.24
CA HIS A 439 10.88 -6.75 -21.87
C HIS A 439 9.37 -6.50 -22.07
N CYS A 440 8.67 -6.07 -21.03
CA CYS A 440 7.23 -5.79 -21.08
C CYS A 440 6.91 -4.68 -22.10
N LEU A 441 7.71 -3.64 -22.15
CA LEU A 441 7.52 -2.53 -23.09
C LEU A 441 7.69 -3.00 -24.54
N HIS A 442 8.75 -3.75 -24.84
CA HIS A 442 8.98 -4.33 -26.17
C HIS A 442 7.84 -5.27 -26.59
N LYS A 443 7.33 -6.09 -25.66
CA LYS A 443 6.20 -6.98 -25.92
C LYS A 443 4.95 -6.21 -26.35
N LEU A 444 4.63 -5.10 -25.67
CA LEU A 444 3.49 -4.24 -26.03
C LEU A 444 3.69 -3.55 -27.37
N GLN A 445 4.89 -3.02 -27.66
CA GLN A 445 5.21 -2.38 -28.92
C GLN A 445 5.10 -3.36 -30.09
N LYS A 446 5.62 -4.58 -29.94
CA LYS A 446 5.52 -5.65 -30.95
C LYS A 446 4.07 -6.06 -31.21
N ALA A 447 3.24 -6.19 -30.17
CA ALA A 447 1.82 -6.54 -30.35
C ALA A 447 1.08 -5.47 -31.15
N LYS A 448 1.39 -4.19 -30.95
CA LYS A 448 0.80 -3.08 -31.74
C LYS A 448 1.24 -3.14 -33.22
N SER A 449 2.52 -3.35 -33.49
CA SER A 449 3.02 -3.44 -34.87
C SER A 449 2.37 -4.60 -35.64
N SER A 450 2.17 -5.75 -34.99
CA SER A 450 1.51 -6.91 -35.61
C SER A 450 0.04 -6.62 -35.95
N GLN A 451 -0.67 -5.84 -35.16
CA GLN A 451 -2.06 -5.43 -35.46
C GLN A 451 -2.14 -4.45 -36.63
N VAL A 452 -1.16 -3.57 -36.80
CA VAL A 452 -1.11 -2.62 -37.91
C VAL A 452 -0.74 -3.32 -39.24
N THR A 453 0.06 -4.39 -39.19
CA THR A 453 0.49 -5.13 -40.38
C THR A 453 -0.58 -6.13 -40.89
N SER A 454 -1.60 -6.44 -40.05
CA SER A 454 -2.71 -7.33 -40.41
C SER A 454 -3.96 -6.61 -40.91
N LEU A 455 -3.93 -5.29 -41.03
CA LEU A 455 -4.91 -4.41 -41.67
C LEU A 455 -4.40 -3.94 -43.04
#